data_337f68a94db5693591e45c26a2b6adc7
#
_entry.id   337f68a94db5693591e45c26a2b6adc7
#
_cell.length_a   1.000
_cell.length_b   1.000
_cell.length_c   1.000
_cell.angle_alpha   90.00
_cell.angle_beta   90.00
_cell.angle_gamma   90.00
#
_symmetry.space_group_name_H-M   'P 1'
#
loop_
_entity.id
_entity.type
_entity.pdbx_description
1 polymer ?
#
loop_
_entity_poly.entity_id
_entity_poly.type
_entity_poly.pdbx_seq_one_letter_code
_entity_poly.pdbx_strand_id
1 'polypeptide(L)'
;MSDNETRIYDIVVIGAGPVGENVADRTRAAGLSTVIVESELVGGECSYWACEPSKALLRPVLLYGEAARFPGVGGAVTGPLDAEAVLKHRDRMSADWNDRDQVDWLDSARIDLVRGHGRLDGPRRVTVHTPEGGIVRLAARHAVAVCTGTSAALPPLPGLDALRPWTSREATSAREVPDRLAILGAGVVAVEMATAWRGLGAQVTLIARESRLLGRVEAFAADLVADRLREAGVTLHLGTTIDTAERAGGPDDAVHISLADGTRLVADELLLATGRAPRTEDIGLETVGLTPGEWLGVDDSYAVTAVDGEWLYAVGDVNRRALLTHQGKYQARIAGAVIAARARGLTLDTGRWGAHAGTADLEAVPQVVFTDPEIAAVGLTTEDAARAGRVVDVVDYEIGRVAGAIQHDPGYRGHARVLIDPERRVIVGATFAGAGVAELLHSAAIAIAGEVPIDRLWHAVPSFPTISEVWLRLLETYRDQRV
;
A
#
# COMPACT_ATOMS: atom_id res chain seq x y z
N MET A 1 -27.68 7.03 -30.46
CA MET A 1 -27.69 8.28 -29.69
C MET A 1 -26.68 9.20 -30.37
N SER A 2 -26.97 10.47 -30.59
CA SER A 2 -26.05 11.38 -31.27
C SER A 2 -24.77 11.54 -30.39
N ASP A 3 -23.58 11.43 -30.99
CA ASP A 3 -22.25 11.55 -30.33
C ASP A 3 -21.97 12.89 -29.64
N ASN A 4 -22.97 13.72 -29.44
CA ASN A 4 -22.81 15.09 -28.97
C ASN A 4 -23.61 15.42 -27.69
N GLU A 5 -24.31 14.45 -27.08
CA GLU A 5 -25.13 14.71 -25.89
C GLU A 5 -24.32 14.52 -24.60
N THR A 6 -24.28 15.57 -23.76
CA THR A 6 -23.61 15.51 -22.46
C THR A 6 -24.51 14.79 -21.45
N ARG A 7 -24.01 13.70 -20.84
CA ARG A 7 -24.70 12.99 -19.76
C ARG A 7 -24.45 13.71 -18.43
N ILE A 8 -25.49 13.92 -17.66
CA ILE A 8 -25.43 14.69 -16.41
C ILE A 8 -25.65 13.77 -15.22
N TYR A 9 -24.71 13.79 -14.28
CA TYR A 9 -24.75 13.05 -13.02
C TYR A 9 -24.57 14.03 -11.85
N ASP A 10 -24.85 13.59 -10.63
CA ASP A 10 -24.49 14.38 -9.44
C ASP A 10 -22.98 14.32 -9.21
N ILE A 11 -22.39 13.14 -9.41
CA ILE A 11 -20.95 12.85 -9.19
C ILE A 11 -20.38 12.14 -10.39
N VAL A 12 -19.16 12.54 -10.78
CA VAL A 12 -18.30 11.82 -11.73
C VAL A 12 -17.03 11.37 -10.99
N VAL A 13 -16.71 10.09 -11.05
CA VAL A 13 -15.48 9.52 -10.46
C VAL A 13 -14.55 9.10 -11.60
N ILE A 14 -13.29 9.55 -11.59
CA ILE A 14 -12.27 9.17 -12.56
C ILE A 14 -11.32 8.15 -11.90
N GLY A 15 -11.36 6.92 -12.39
CA GLY A 15 -10.64 5.75 -11.86
C GLY A 15 -11.53 4.85 -11.01
N ALA A 16 -11.65 3.57 -11.40
CA ALA A 16 -12.44 2.55 -10.73
C ALA A 16 -11.55 1.51 -10.00
N GLY A 17 -10.44 1.97 -9.42
CA GLY A 17 -9.75 1.19 -8.40
C GLY A 17 -10.54 1.16 -7.09
N PRO A 18 -10.08 0.43 -6.04
CA PRO A 18 -10.84 0.23 -4.80
C PRO A 18 -11.23 1.54 -4.09
N VAL A 19 -10.54 2.62 -4.39
CA VAL A 19 -10.84 3.95 -3.83
C VAL A 19 -12.02 4.58 -4.58
N GLY A 20 -11.98 4.61 -5.92
CA GLY A 20 -13.05 5.15 -6.74
C GLY A 20 -14.37 4.40 -6.55
N GLU A 21 -14.32 3.07 -6.48
CA GLU A 21 -15.47 2.22 -6.16
C GLU A 21 -16.11 2.63 -4.82
N ASN A 22 -15.29 2.87 -3.78
CA ASN A 22 -15.78 3.29 -2.46
C ASN A 22 -16.35 4.72 -2.48
N VAL A 23 -15.76 5.67 -3.23
CA VAL A 23 -16.35 7.01 -3.41
C VAL A 23 -17.72 6.89 -4.08
N ALA A 24 -17.79 6.12 -5.17
CA ALA A 24 -19.02 5.92 -5.90
C ALA A 24 -20.12 5.25 -5.05
N ASP A 25 -19.77 4.21 -4.30
CA ASP A 25 -20.70 3.52 -3.38
C ASP A 25 -21.25 4.47 -2.32
N ARG A 26 -20.39 5.25 -1.66
CA ARG A 26 -20.82 6.17 -0.59
C ARG A 26 -21.73 7.27 -1.11
N THR A 27 -21.41 7.83 -2.30
CA THR A 27 -22.26 8.86 -2.91
C THR A 27 -23.59 8.28 -3.41
N ARG A 28 -23.61 7.05 -3.95
CA ARG A 28 -24.84 6.33 -4.30
C ARG A 28 -25.71 6.02 -3.07
N ALA A 29 -25.11 5.52 -2.00
CA ALA A 29 -25.80 5.25 -0.74
C ALA A 29 -26.44 6.53 -0.15
N ALA A 30 -25.85 7.70 -0.43
CA ALA A 30 -26.43 8.99 -0.09
C ALA A 30 -27.54 9.46 -1.07
N GLY A 31 -27.90 8.69 -2.10
CA GLY A 31 -28.96 8.99 -3.06
C GLY A 31 -28.54 9.86 -4.23
N LEU A 32 -27.24 10.08 -4.43
CA LEU A 32 -26.71 10.86 -5.56
C LEU A 32 -26.51 9.96 -6.79
N SER A 33 -26.84 10.46 -7.99
CA SER A 33 -26.53 9.79 -9.24
C SER A 33 -25.02 9.85 -9.49
N THR A 34 -24.40 8.68 -9.68
CA THR A 34 -22.94 8.56 -9.77
C THR A 34 -22.54 7.74 -10.99
N VAL A 35 -21.56 8.25 -11.73
CA VAL A 35 -20.88 7.54 -12.81
C VAL A 35 -19.41 7.39 -12.49
N ILE A 36 -18.85 6.22 -12.81
CA ILE A 36 -17.43 5.94 -12.68
C ILE A 36 -16.81 5.71 -14.05
N VAL A 37 -15.61 6.24 -14.27
CA VAL A 37 -14.85 6.14 -15.51
C VAL A 37 -13.62 5.28 -15.28
N GLU A 38 -13.41 4.24 -16.12
CA GLU A 38 -12.25 3.35 -16.01
C GLU A 38 -11.64 3.04 -17.37
N SER A 39 -10.33 3.21 -17.46
CA SER A 39 -9.56 2.99 -18.68
C SER A 39 -9.01 1.57 -18.84
N GLU A 40 -8.89 0.82 -17.74
CA GLU A 40 -8.37 -0.55 -17.73
C GLU A 40 -9.41 -1.50 -17.11
N LEU A 41 -9.10 -2.10 -15.96
CA LEU A 41 -9.98 -3.04 -15.25
C LEU A 41 -10.60 -2.38 -14.02
N VAL A 42 -11.90 -2.55 -13.83
CA VAL A 42 -12.59 -2.18 -12.58
C VAL A 42 -12.02 -3.02 -11.45
N GLY A 43 -11.56 -2.38 -10.35
CA GLY A 43 -10.77 -3.00 -9.30
C GLY A 43 -9.31 -2.50 -9.26
N GLY A 44 -8.81 -1.98 -10.37
CA GLY A 44 -7.53 -1.27 -10.50
C GLY A 44 -6.29 -2.06 -10.05
N GLU A 45 -5.23 -1.33 -9.71
CA GLU A 45 -3.92 -1.91 -9.33
C GLU A 45 -4.02 -2.92 -8.18
N CYS A 46 -4.82 -2.62 -7.15
CA CYS A 46 -4.90 -3.44 -5.95
C CYS A 46 -5.35 -4.87 -6.27
N SER A 47 -6.39 -5.02 -7.07
CA SER A 47 -6.97 -6.32 -7.40
C SER A 47 -6.12 -7.15 -8.35
N TYR A 48 -5.44 -6.49 -9.30
CA TYR A 48 -4.83 -7.20 -10.42
C TYR A 48 -3.30 -7.16 -10.44
N TRP A 49 -2.66 -6.13 -9.85
CA TRP A 49 -1.21 -5.90 -10.00
C TRP A 49 -0.50 -5.48 -8.72
N ALA A 50 -1.20 -5.42 -7.57
CA ALA A 50 -0.58 -5.04 -6.30
C ALA A 50 -1.00 -5.96 -5.15
N CYS A 51 -2.03 -5.58 -4.37
CA CYS A 51 -2.33 -6.21 -3.08
C CYS A 51 -2.64 -7.70 -3.21
N GLU A 52 -3.64 -8.06 -4.04
CA GLU A 52 -4.11 -9.44 -4.16
C GLU A 52 -3.02 -10.36 -4.74
N PRO A 53 -2.44 -10.09 -5.91
CA PRO A 53 -1.44 -11.00 -6.48
C PRO A 53 -0.16 -11.06 -5.64
N SER A 54 0.29 -9.97 -5.03
CA SER A 54 1.50 -10.01 -4.23
C SER A 54 1.35 -10.86 -2.97
N LYS A 55 0.20 -10.80 -2.30
CA LYS A 55 -0.06 -11.62 -1.11
C LYS A 55 -0.34 -13.08 -1.47
N ALA A 56 -0.93 -13.33 -2.65
CA ALA A 56 -1.07 -14.68 -3.19
C ALA A 56 0.29 -15.34 -3.51
N LEU A 57 1.29 -14.56 -3.93
CA LEU A 57 2.68 -15.05 -4.09
C LEU A 57 3.36 -15.27 -2.74
N LEU A 58 3.21 -14.34 -1.79
CA LEU A 58 3.90 -14.35 -0.51
C LEU A 58 3.38 -15.44 0.44
N ARG A 59 2.05 -15.61 0.55
CA ARG A 59 1.47 -16.50 1.56
C ARG A 59 1.97 -17.94 1.48
N PRO A 60 2.06 -18.60 0.30
CA PRO A 60 2.63 -19.94 0.21
C PRO A 60 4.10 -20.02 0.63
N VAL A 61 4.90 -18.99 0.28
CA VAL A 61 6.31 -18.91 0.65
C VAL A 61 6.49 -18.79 2.17
N LEU A 62 5.71 -17.90 2.80
CA LEU A 62 5.74 -17.69 4.25
C LEU A 62 5.31 -18.96 4.99
N LEU A 63 4.19 -19.57 4.57
CA LEU A 63 3.67 -20.81 5.15
C LEU A 63 4.68 -21.98 5.02
N TYR A 64 5.31 -22.13 3.85
CA TYR A 64 6.33 -23.13 3.62
C TYR A 64 7.52 -22.93 4.55
N GLY A 65 8.03 -21.70 4.66
CA GLY A 65 9.15 -21.36 5.53
C GLY A 65 8.84 -21.60 7.02
N GLU A 66 7.64 -21.25 7.46
CA GLU A 66 7.15 -21.48 8.82
C GLU A 66 7.06 -22.99 9.11
N ALA A 67 6.39 -23.76 8.23
CA ALA A 67 6.25 -25.20 8.36
C ALA A 67 7.60 -25.94 8.37
N ALA A 68 8.54 -25.52 7.53
CA ALA A 68 9.86 -26.13 7.44
C ALA A 68 10.70 -25.97 8.73
N ARG A 69 10.45 -24.89 9.49
CA ARG A 69 11.16 -24.63 10.76
C ARG A 69 10.48 -25.26 11.97
N PHE A 70 9.20 -25.63 11.87
CA PHE A 70 8.43 -26.06 13.03
C PHE A 70 8.77 -27.51 13.42
N PRO A 71 9.11 -27.80 14.69
CA PRO A 71 9.40 -29.14 15.18
C PRO A 71 8.22 -30.10 14.94
N GLY A 72 8.52 -31.29 14.40
CA GLY A 72 7.52 -32.30 14.09
C GLY A 72 6.79 -32.11 12.75
N VAL A 73 6.86 -30.92 12.15
CA VAL A 73 6.30 -30.62 10.83
C VAL A 73 7.41 -30.52 9.77
N GLY A 74 8.55 -29.88 10.11
CA GLY A 74 9.61 -29.60 9.16
C GLY A 74 10.17 -30.84 8.46
N GLY A 75 10.21 -32.00 9.14
CA GLY A 75 10.62 -33.28 8.51
C GLY A 75 9.64 -33.80 7.44
N ALA A 76 8.41 -33.31 7.39
CA ALA A 76 7.43 -33.66 6.35
C ALA A 76 7.48 -32.67 5.16
N VAL A 77 8.14 -31.52 5.32
CA VAL A 77 8.33 -30.55 4.25
C VAL A 77 9.53 -31.00 3.42
N THR A 78 9.27 -31.62 2.27
CA THR A 78 10.31 -32.19 1.41
C THR A 78 10.26 -31.56 0.01
N GLY A 79 11.44 -31.27 -0.54
CA GLY A 79 11.57 -30.66 -1.87
C GLY A 79 11.29 -29.15 -1.90
N PRO A 80 11.43 -28.48 -3.05
CA PRO A 80 11.12 -27.08 -3.24
C PRO A 80 9.62 -26.83 -3.27
N LEU A 81 9.23 -25.58 -3.06
CA LEU A 81 7.85 -25.13 -3.28
C LEU A 81 7.47 -25.29 -4.77
N ASP A 82 6.26 -25.80 -5.05
CA ASP A 82 5.72 -25.89 -6.39
C ASP A 82 5.37 -24.48 -6.91
N ALA A 83 6.33 -23.86 -7.61
CA ALA A 83 6.20 -22.50 -8.12
C ALA A 83 5.05 -22.39 -9.15
N GLU A 84 4.82 -23.40 -9.99
CA GLU A 84 3.74 -23.39 -10.99
C GLU A 84 2.37 -23.34 -10.30
N ALA A 85 2.20 -24.15 -9.25
CA ALA A 85 0.96 -24.14 -8.46
C ALA A 85 0.73 -22.81 -7.75
N VAL A 86 1.80 -22.15 -7.25
CA VAL A 86 1.73 -20.82 -6.64
C VAL A 86 1.33 -19.77 -7.66
N LEU A 87 1.94 -19.75 -8.85
CA LEU A 87 1.59 -18.83 -9.92
C LEU A 87 0.13 -18.99 -10.37
N LYS A 88 -0.35 -20.23 -10.54
CA LYS A 88 -1.76 -20.53 -10.84
C LYS A 88 -2.71 -20.09 -9.71
N HIS A 89 -2.28 -20.20 -8.46
CA HIS A 89 -3.06 -19.68 -7.33
C HIS A 89 -3.15 -18.15 -7.39
N ARG A 90 -2.06 -17.46 -7.65
CA ARG A 90 -2.00 -16.02 -7.83
C ARG A 90 -2.94 -15.57 -8.97
N ASP A 91 -2.96 -16.26 -10.12
CA ASP A 91 -3.83 -15.95 -11.25
C ASP A 91 -5.30 -15.99 -10.81
N ARG A 92 -5.72 -17.05 -10.12
CA ARG A 92 -7.09 -17.15 -9.56
C ARG A 92 -7.42 -16.02 -8.58
N MET A 93 -6.47 -15.65 -7.72
CA MET A 93 -6.67 -14.55 -6.76
C MET A 93 -6.80 -13.18 -7.44
N SER A 94 -6.24 -13.04 -8.64
CA SER A 94 -6.41 -11.87 -9.52
C SER A 94 -7.57 -12.04 -10.51
N ALA A 95 -8.51 -12.98 -10.25
CA ALA A 95 -9.64 -13.30 -11.13
C ALA A 95 -9.24 -13.52 -12.59
N ASP A 96 -8.05 -14.10 -12.85
CA ASP A 96 -7.46 -14.26 -14.18
C ASP A 96 -7.47 -12.96 -15.02
N TRP A 97 -7.30 -11.81 -14.35
CA TRP A 97 -7.41 -10.45 -14.93
C TRP A 97 -8.74 -10.16 -15.63
N ASN A 98 -9.83 -10.69 -15.08
CA ASN A 98 -11.19 -10.47 -15.55
C ASN A 98 -11.99 -9.70 -14.51
N ASP A 99 -12.49 -8.54 -14.85
CA ASP A 99 -13.19 -7.65 -13.93
C ASP A 99 -14.73 -7.81 -13.94
N ARG A 100 -15.25 -8.90 -14.50
CA ARG A 100 -16.70 -9.13 -14.62
C ARG A 100 -17.43 -9.00 -13.28
N ASP A 101 -16.93 -9.65 -12.24
CA ASP A 101 -17.58 -9.64 -10.92
C ASP A 101 -17.63 -8.22 -10.33
N GLN A 102 -16.62 -7.40 -10.58
CA GLN A 102 -16.58 -6.01 -10.15
C GLN A 102 -17.57 -5.15 -10.96
N VAL A 103 -17.69 -5.39 -12.26
CA VAL A 103 -18.70 -4.73 -13.10
C VAL A 103 -20.12 -5.12 -12.67
N ASP A 104 -20.36 -6.39 -12.43
CA ASP A 104 -21.66 -6.88 -11.94
C ASP A 104 -22.00 -6.26 -10.56
N TRP A 105 -20.98 -6.03 -9.73
CA TRP A 105 -21.17 -5.31 -8.48
C TRP A 105 -21.55 -3.83 -8.71
N LEU A 106 -20.90 -3.10 -9.62
CA LEU A 106 -21.27 -1.73 -9.99
C LEU A 106 -22.74 -1.64 -10.44
N ASP A 107 -23.16 -2.58 -11.29
CA ASP A 107 -24.55 -2.66 -11.76
C ASP A 107 -25.51 -2.88 -10.58
N SER A 108 -25.20 -3.79 -9.67
CA SER A 108 -26.00 -4.08 -8.47
C SER A 108 -26.12 -2.85 -7.55
N ALA A 109 -25.04 -2.07 -7.45
CA ALA A 109 -24.97 -0.81 -6.69
C ALA A 109 -25.62 0.38 -7.45
N ARG A 110 -26.05 0.18 -8.71
CA ARG A 110 -26.59 1.22 -9.61
C ARG A 110 -25.60 2.37 -9.83
N ILE A 111 -24.34 2.04 -10.03
CA ILE A 111 -23.27 2.95 -10.41
C ILE A 111 -23.03 2.76 -11.90
N ASP A 112 -23.27 3.81 -12.69
CA ASP A 112 -23.03 3.72 -14.12
C ASP A 112 -21.54 3.66 -14.42
N LEU A 113 -21.11 2.77 -15.34
CA LEU A 113 -19.74 2.65 -15.79
C LEU A 113 -19.59 3.22 -17.19
N VAL A 114 -18.54 4.05 -17.39
CA VAL A 114 -18.08 4.46 -18.73
C VAL A 114 -16.65 3.96 -18.91
N ARG A 115 -16.45 3.02 -19.84
CA ARG A 115 -15.10 2.55 -20.20
C ARG A 115 -14.41 3.58 -21.06
N GLY A 116 -13.18 3.93 -20.69
CA GLY A 116 -12.34 4.84 -21.44
C GLY A 116 -11.46 5.72 -20.57
N HIS A 117 -10.63 6.50 -21.23
CA HIS A 117 -9.72 7.45 -20.59
C HIS A 117 -10.45 8.75 -20.29
N GLY A 118 -10.65 9.03 -18.99
CA GLY A 118 -11.35 10.22 -18.51
C GLY A 118 -10.40 11.41 -18.28
N ARG A 119 -10.75 12.57 -18.84
CA ARG A 119 -10.03 13.82 -18.68
C ARG A 119 -10.96 14.94 -18.22
N LEU A 120 -10.51 15.77 -17.32
CA LEU A 120 -11.17 17.03 -17.01
C LEU A 120 -11.21 17.91 -18.27
N ASP A 121 -12.33 18.58 -18.48
CA ASP A 121 -12.57 19.50 -19.60
C ASP A 121 -13.21 20.80 -19.06
N GLY A 122 -12.52 21.41 -18.09
CA GLY A 122 -12.99 22.54 -17.30
C GLY A 122 -13.81 22.13 -16.06
N PRO A 123 -14.30 23.12 -15.29
CA PRO A 123 -15.00 22.88 -14.03
C PRO A 123 -16.20 21.93 -14.17
N ARG A 124 -16.21 20.85 -13.36
CA ARG A 124 -17.30 19.85 -13.31
C ARG A 124 -17.59 19.13 -14.63
N ARG A 125 -16.68 19.16 -15.60
CA ARG A 125 -16.82 18.49 -16.89
C ARG A 125 -15.72 17.46 -17.07
N VAL A 126 -16.10 16.31 -17.63
CA VAL A 126 -15.16 15.21 -17.95
C VAL A 126 -15.48 14.73 -19.36
N THR A 127 -14.44 14.65 -20.18
CA THR A 127 -14.49 14.01 -21.49
C THR A 127 -13.83 12.65 -21.39
N VAL A 128 -14.51 11.61 -21.90
CA VAL A 128 -14.02 10.23 -21.89
C VAL A 128 -13.76 9.78 -23.31
N HIS A 129 -12.53 9.38 -23.59
CA HIS A 129 -12.14 8.74 -24.85
C HIS A 129 -12.32 7.23 -24.72
N THR A 130 -13.27 6.67 -25.45
CA THR A 130 -13.58 5.24 -25.38
C THR A 130 -12.59 4.40 -26.19
N PRO A 131 -12.41 3.11 -25.86
CA PRO A 131 -11.52 2.21 -26.60
C PRO A 131 -11.87 2.10 -28.11
N GLU A 132 -13.15 2.28 -28.46
CA GLU A 132 -13.64 2.24 -29.84
C GLU A 132 -13.41 3.56 -30.61
N GLY A 133 -12.75 4.55 -29.99
CA GLY A 133 -12.45 5.85 -30.60
C GLY A 133 -13.59 6.86 -30.50
N GLY A 134 -14.65 6.58 -29.75
CA GLY A 134 -15.75 7.50 -29.45
C GLY A 134 -15.41 8.49 -28.34
N ILE A 135 -16.26 9.50 -28.19
CA ILE A 135 -16.16 10.52 -27.11
C ILE A 135 -17.47 10.55 -26.34
N VAL A 136 -17.39 10.36 -25.01
CA VAL A 136 -18.51 10.56 -24.09
C VAL A 136 -18.24 11.80 -23.26
N ARG A 137 -19.21 12.73 -23.21
CA ARG A 137 -19.14 13.93 -22.37
C ARG A 137 -19.97 13.77 -21.13
N LEU A 138 -19.36 14.03 -19.97
CA LEU A 138 -19.98 13.94 -18.65
C LEU A 138 -19.96 15.32 -17.98
N ALA A 139 -21.04 15.66 -17.26
CA ALA A 139 -21.09 16.84 -16.41
C ALA A 139 -21.55 16.46 -14.99
N ALA A 140 -20.85 16.95 -13.99
CA ALA A 140 -21.19 16.75 -12.59
C ALA A 140 -21.95 17.95 -12.04
N ARG A 141 -23.08 17.73 -11.35
CA ARG A 141 -23.81 18.80 -10.64
C ARG A 141 -23.05 19.26 -9.39
N HIS A 142 -22.48 18.32 -8.66
CA HIS A 142 -21.85 18.58 -7.36
C HIS A 142 -20.34 18.42 -7.38
N ALA A 143 -19.81 17.23 -7.77
CA ALA A 143 -18.40 16.97 -7.63
C ALA A 143 -17.82 16.05 -8.72
N VAL A 144 -16.51 16.25 -8.99
CA VAL A 144 -15.66 15.29 -9.67
C VAL A 144 -14.63 14.76 -8.66
N ALA A 145 -14.49 13.44 -8.54
CA ALA A 145 -13.49 12.79 -7.71
C ALA A 145 -12.42 12.14 -8.58
N VAL A 146 -11.17 12.57 -8.44
CA VAL A 146 -9.99 11.98 -9.07
C VAL A 146 -9.47 10.87 -8.18
N CYS A 147 -9.58 9.62 -8.66
CA CYS A 147 -9.18 8.39 -7.98
C CYS A 147 -8.21 7.57 -8.86
N THR A 148 -7.40 8.24 -9.66
CA THR A 148 -6.54 7.63 -10.68
C THR A 148 -5.35 6.85 -10.13
N GLY A 149 -5.06 7.00 -8.82
CA GLY A 149 -4.00 6.27 -8.14
C GLY A 149 -2.60 6.70 -8.59
N THR A 150 -1.69 5.73 -8.60
CA THR A 150 -0.26 5.92 -8.91
C THR A 150 0.24 4.83 -9.84
N SER A 151 1.40 5.06 -10.45
CA SER A 151 2.22 4.08 -11.19
C SER A 151 3.60 3.95 -10.54
N ALA A 152 4.39 2.97 -10.96
CA ALA A 152 5.79 2.88 -10.56
C ALA A 152 6.56 4.11 -11.03
N ALA A 153 7.34 4.71 -10.14
CA ALA A 153 8.27 5.78 -10.50
C ALA A 153 9.52 5.16 -11.15
N LEU A 154 9.79 5.55 -12.38
CA LEU A 154 10.96 5.07 -13.11
C LEU A 154 12.17 6.00 -12.82
N PRO A 155 13.31 5.45 -12.41
CA PRO A 155 14.52 6.25 -12.21
C PRO A 155 15.08 6.70 -13.56
N PRO A 156 15.87 7.80 -13.60
CA PRO A 156 16.51 8.27 -14.83
C PRO A 156 17.71 7.41 -15.20
N LEU A 157 17.48 6.17 -15.61
CA LEU A 157 18.51 5.26 -16.12
C LEU A 157 18.60 5.38 -17.65
N PRO A 158 19.78 5.60 -18.22
CA PRO A 158 19.95 5.60 -19.68
C PRO A 158 19.52 4.25 -20.30
N GLY A 159 18.78 4.30 -21.40
CA GLY A 159 18.36 3.10 -22.12
C GLY A 159 17.20 2.31 -21.49
N LEU A 160 16.48 2.90 -20.54
CA LEU A 160 15.40 2.25 -19.78
C LEU A 160 14.32 1.62 -20.68
N ASP A 161 13.93 2.30 -21.76
CA ASP A 161 12.92 1.81 -22.69
C ASP A 161 13.36 0.54 -23.41
N ALA A 162 14.66 0.45 -23.80
CA ALA A 162 15.22 -0.74 -24.40
C ALA A 162 15.37 -1.90 -23.40
N LEU A 163 15.58 -1.57 -22.13
CA LEU A 163 15.75 -2.53 -21.05
C LEU A 163 14.46 -3.29 -20.71
N ARG A 164 13.30 -2.66 -20.85
CA ARG A 164 11.97 -3.21 -20.48
C ARG A 164 11.96 -3.81 -19.08
N PRO A 165 12.31 -3.04 -18.06
CA PRO A 165 12.40 -3.56 -16.69
C PRO A 165 11.03 -3.93 -16.17
N TRP A 166 11.00 -4.85 -15.22
CA TRP A 166 9.80 -5.09 -14.44
C TRP A 166 9.49 -3.89 -13.55
N THR A 167 8.23 -3.58 -13.39
CA THR A 167 7.66 -2.79 -12.31
C THR A 167 6.92 -3.72 -11.35
N SER A 168 6.17 -3.15 -10.38
CA SER A 168 5.29 -3.96 -9.52
C SER A 168 4.27 -4.78 -10.33
N ARG A 169 3.84 -4.29 -11.51
CA ARG A 169 2.88 -4.98 -12.38
C ARG A 169 3.46 -6.27 -12.93
N GLU A 170 4.63 -6.20 -13.58
CA GLU A 170 5.29 -7.37 -14.15
C GLU A 170 5.69 -8.34 -13.04
N ALA A 171 6.22 -7.84 -11.92
CA ALA A 171 6.63 -8.68 -10.80
C ALA A 171 5.48 -9.46 -10.16
N THR A 172 4.25 -8.94 -10.21
CA THR A 172 3.08 -9.65 -9.67
C THR A 172 2.30 -10.46 -10.71
N SER A 173 2.58 -10.27 -12.02
CA SER A 173 1.90 -10.96 -13.12
C SER A 173 2.80 -11.86 -13.96
N ALA A 174 4.09 -11.98 -13.64
CA ALA A 174 5.03 -12.85 -14.33
C ALA A 174 4.53 -14.31 -14.36
N ARG A 175 4.73 -14.98 -15.47
CA ARG A 175 4.23 -16.34 -15.71
C ARG A 175 5.24 -17.43 -15.37
N GLU A 176 6.49 -17.03 -15.20
CA GLU A 176 7.62 -17.91 -14.91
C GLU A 176 8.51 -17.30 -13.84
N VAL A 177 9.23 -18.14 -13.11
CA VAL A 177 10.22 -17.71 -12.13
C VAL A 177 11.52 -17.44 -12.88
N PRO A 178 12.09 -16.22 -12.83
CA PRO A 178 13.40 -15.97 -13.42
C PRO A 178 14.48 -16.68 -12.61
N ASP A 179 15.52 -17.18 -13.26
CA ASP A 179 16.66 -17.77 -12.54
C ASP A 179 17.36 -16.72 -11.66
N ARG A 180 17.53 -15.49 -12.19
CA ARG A 180 18.20 -14.38 -11.51
C ARG A 180 17.37 -13.11 -11.60
N LEU A 181 16.97 -12.60 -10.44
CA LEU A 181 16.21 -11.34 -10.33
C LEU A 181 17.05 -10.28 -9.62
N ALA A 182 17.30 -9.17 -10.29
CA ALA A 182 17.81 -7.95 -9.63
C ALA A 182 16.64 -7.04 -9.26
N ILE A 183 16.68 -6.46 -8.06
CA ILE A 183 15.65 -5.55 -7.56
C ILE A 183 16.30 -4.23 -7.16
N LEU A 184 15.88 -3.12 -7.75
CA LEU A 184 16.32 -1.78 -7.37
C LEU A 184 15.29 -1.13 -6.46
N GLY A 185 15.63 -0.90 -5.19
CA GLY A 185 14.80 -0.23 -4.19
C GLY A 185 14.97 -0.82 -2.80
N ALA A 186 14.58 -0.06 -1.78
CA ALA A 186 14.66 -0.43 -0.36
C ALA A 186 13.27 -0.49 0.32
N GLY A 187 12.19 -0.23 -0.40
CA GLY A 187 10.84 -0.12 0.13
C GLY A 187 10.09 -1.44 0.23
N VAL A 188 8.81 -1.36 0.61
CA VAL A 188 7.92 -2.53 0.84
C VAL A 188 7.86 -3.44 -0.40
N VAL A 189 7.66 -2.88 -1.59
CA VAL A 189 7.61 -3.69 -2.84
C VAL A 189 8.91 -4.47 -3.04
N ALA A 190 10.07 -3.83 -2.80
CA ALA A 190 11.36 -4.48 -2.97
C ALA A 190 11.54 -5.69 -2.04
N VAL A 191 11.26 -5.52 -0.74
CA VAL A 191 11.47 -6.59 0.24
C VAL A 191 10.44 -7.71 0.12
N GLU A 192 9.18 -7.37 -0.18
CA GLU A 192 8.13 -8.36 -0.41
C GLU A 192 8.41 -9.19 -1.67
N MET A 193 8.78 -8.55 -2.77
CA MET A 193 9.11 -9.27 -3.99
C MET A 193 10.43 -10.06 -3.87
N ALA A 194 11.42 -9.54 -3.12
CA ALA A 194 12.61 -10.33 -2.79
C ALA A 194 12.25 -11.61 -2.01
N THR A 195 11.36 -11.50 -1.02
CA THR A 195 10.86 -12.64 -0.23
C THR A 195 10.11 -13.64 -1.13
N ALA A 196 9.16 -13.17 -1.94
CA ALA A 196 8.34 -14.00 -2.79
C ALA A 196 9.19 -14.75 -3.83
N TRP A 197 9.94 -14.04 -4.65
CA TRP A 197 10.71 -14.64 -5.74
C TRP A 197 11.85 -15.52 -5.26
N ARG A 198 12.52 -15.14 -4.13
CA ARG A 198 13.50 -16.01 -3.50
C ARG A 198 12.89 -17.31 -3.02
N GLY A 199 11.72 -17.25 -2.41
CA GLY A 199 11.00 -18.42 -1.94
C GLY A 199 10.50 -19.33 -3.07
N LEU A 200 10.23 -18.76 -4.25
CA LEU A 200 9.86 -19.50 -5.47
C LEU A 200 11.06 -20.07 -6.23
N GLY A 201 12.31 -19.78 -5.79
CA GLY A 201 13.51 -20.42 -6.32
C GLY A 201 14.47 -19.47 -7.05
N ALA A 202 14.11 -18.22 -7.31
CA ALA A 202 15.00 -17.27 -7.96
C ALA A 202 16.26 -16.96 -7.13
N GLN A 203 17.37 -16.68 -7.78
CA GLN A 203 18.52 -16.02 -7.18
C GLN A 203 18.23 -14.52 -7.15
N VAL A 204 18.09 -13.94 -5.95
CA VAL A 204 17.67 -12.54 -5.81
C VAL A 204 18.83 -11.68 -5.33
N THR A 205 19.06 -10.56 -6.04
CA THR A 205 19.98 -9.48 -5.63
C THR A 205 19.19 -8.20 -5.46
N LEU A 206 19.20 -7.61 -4.26
CA LEU A 206 18.55 -6.35 -3.95
C LEU A 206 19.59 -5.24 -3.86
N ILE A 207 19.34 -4.15 -4.58
CA ILE A 207 20.24 -2.99 -4.71
C ILE A 207 19.49 -1.78 -4.16
N ALA A 208 20.09 -1.04 -3.24
CA ALA A 208 19.47 0.15 -2.67
C ALA A 208 20.48 1.27 -2.42
N ARG A 209 20.07 2.48 -2.76
CA ARG A 209 20.84 3.70 -2.47
C ARG A 209 20.95 3.96 -0.98
N GLU A 210 19.91 3.62 -0.25
CA GLU A 210 19.81 3.72 1.20
C GLU A 210 20.74 2.70 1.87
N SER A 211 21.30 3.07 3.02
CA SER A 211 22.14 2.17 3.83
C SER A 211 21.35 1.13 4.61
N ARG A 212 20.02 1.26 4.65
CA ARG A 212 19.08 0.36 5.34
C ARG A 212 17.82 0.15 4.50
N LEU A 213 17.27 -1.06 4.57
CA LEU A 213 15.94 -1.35 4.02
C LEU A 213 14.85 -0.65 4.83
N LEU A 214 13.67 -0.45 4.23
CA LEU A 214 12.47 0.01 4.93
C LEU A 214 12.68 1.25 5.79
N GLY A 215 13.30 2.29 5.26
CA GLY A 215 13.70 3.50 6.00
C GLY A 215 12.57 4.28 6.69
N ARG A 216 11.30 3.85 6.54
CA ARG A 216 10.13 4.48 7.18
C ARG A 216 9.56 3.70 8.36
N VAL A 217 10.17 2.58 8.74
CA VAL A 217 9.81 1.82 9.93
C VAL A 217 10.91 1.92 10.99
N GLU A 218 10.64 1.47 12.20
CA GLU A 218 11.66 1.40 13.25
C GLU A 218 12.87 0.57 12.81
N ALA A 219 14.08 1.02 13.16
CA ALA A 219 15.32 0.42 12.71
C ALA A 219 15.41 -1.08 13.03
N PHE A 220 15.04 -1.48 14.24
CA PHE A 220 15.08 -2.88 14.67
C PHE A 220 14.23 -3.79 13.77
N ALA A 221 13.07 -3.30 13.30
CA ALA A 221 12.19 -4.07 12.45
C ALA A 221 12.78 -4.26 11.05
N ALA A 222 13.38 -3.20 10.49
CA ALA A 222 14.08 -3.26 9.22
C ALA A 222 15.30 -4.21 9.25
N ASP A 223 16.05 -4.19 10.37
CA ASP A 223 17.24 -5.04 10.56
C ASP A 223 16.83 -6.52 10.61
N LEU A 224 15.76 -6.87 11.33
CA LEU A 224 15.23 -8.25 11.38
C LEU A 224 14.87 -8.78 9.98
N VAL A 225 14.23 -7.95 9.15
CA VAL A 225 13.91 -8.32 7.76
C VAL A 225 15.17 -8.46 6.91
N ALA A 226 16.11 -7.53 7.03
CA ALA A 226 17.39 -7.59 6.28
C ALA A 226 18.20 -8.86 6.62
N ASP A 227 18.27 -9.21 7.89
CA ASP A 227 18.97 -10.41 8.34
C ASP A 227 18.29 -11.67 7.80
N ARG A 228 16.97 -11.72 7.85
CA ARG A 228 16.22 -12.84 7.32
C ARG A 228 16.33 -13.01 5.81
N LEU A 229 16.35 -11.91 5.06
CA LEU A 229 16.61 -11.95 3.61
C LEU A 229 18.01 -12.52 3.31
N ARG A 230 19.03 -12.10 4.07
CA ARG A 230 20.39 -12.68 3.96
C ARG A 230 20.42 -14.17 4.29
N GLU A 231 19.78 -14.58 5.37
CA GLU A 231 19.66 -16.01 5.76
C GLU A 231 18.95 -16.84 4.68
N ALA A 232 17.96 -16.24 4.00
CA ALA A 232 17.28 -16.86 2.87
C ALA A 232 18.14 -16.91 1.58
N GLY A 233 19.32 -16.27 1.57
CA GLY A 233 20.24 -16.24 0.44
C GLY A 233 19.97 -15.09 -0.55
N VAL A 234 19.31 -14.02 -0.13
CA VAL A 234 19.22 -12.78 -0.90
C VAL A 234 20.54 -12.00 -0.75
N THR A 235 21.12 -11.58 -1.87
CA THR A 235 22.31 -10.70 -1.85
C THR A 235 21.85 -9.25 -1.70
N LEU A 236 22.36 -8.52 -0.70
CA LEU A 236 22.01 -7.12 -0.45
C LEU A 236 23.19 -6.20 -0.77
N HIS A 237 23.02 -5.29 -1.74
CA HIS A 237 23.93 -4.17 -2.03
C HIS A 237 23.27 -2.88 -1.54
N LEU A 238 23.59 -2.46 -0.33
CA LEU A 238 23.08 -1.25 0.31
C LEU A 238 24.10 -0.11 0.23
N GLY A 239 23.62 1.15 0.17
CA GLY A 239 24.48 2.33 0.04
C GLY A 239 25.06 2.52 -1.36
N THR A 240 24.52 1.86 -2.38
CA THR A 240 24.94 1.95 -3.77
C THR A 240 23.75 2.07 -4.72
N THR A 241 23.99 2.37 -5.98
CA THR A 241 22.95 2.47 -7.00
C THR A 241 23.43 1.86 -8.31
N ILE A 242 22.50 1.65 -9.23
CA ILE A 242 22.84 1.24 -10.60
C ILE A 242 23.40 2.46 -11.34
N ASP A 243 24.57 2.30 -11.92
CA ASP A 243 25.19 3.27 -12.83
C ASP A 243 24.74 3.03 -14.28
N THR A 244 24.83 1.77 -14.73
CA THR A 244 24.31 1.37 -16.04
C THR A 244 23.59 0.03 -15.95
N ALA A 245 22.55 -0.14 -16.79
CA ALA A 245 21.87 -1.40 -16.99
C ALA A 245 21.55 -1.56 -18.48
N GLU A 246 21.96 -2.66 -19.08
CA GLU A 246 21.80 -2.91 -20.51
C GLU A 246 21.34 -4.34 -20.77
N ARG A 247 20.44 -4.51 -21.73
CA ARG A 247 20.03 -5.79 -22.30
C ARG A 247 20.55 -5.87 -23.73
N ALA A 248 21.46 -6.80 -24.00
CA ALA A 248 22.33 -6.77 -25.17
C ALA A 248 21.64 -7.16 -26.52
N GLY A 249 20.37 -7.55 -26.52
CA GLY A 249 19.70 -8.03 -27.74
C GLY A 249 18.20 -8.06 -27.59
N GLY A 250 17.59 -9.23 -27.62
CA GLY A 250 16.14 -9.42 -27.49
C GLY A 250 15.62 -9.29 -26.06
N PRO A 251 14.30 -9.36 -25.86
CA PRO A 251 13.67 -9.26 -24.54
C PRO A 251 14.08 -10.39 -23.59
N ASP A 252 14.54 -11.51 -24.11
CA ASP A 252 14.93 -12.70 -23.34
C ASP A 252 16.43 -12.73 -22.99
N ASP A 253 17.23 -11.76 -23.47
CA ASP A 253 18.64 -11.69 -23.14
C ASP A 253 18.86 -11.16 -21.72
N ALA A 254 19.96 -11.60 -21.10
CA ALA A 254 20.32 -11.19 -19.76
C ALA A 254 20.57 -9.68 -19.65
N VAL A 255 20.23 -9.12 -18.51
CA VAL A 255 20.50 -7.73 -18.12
C VAL A 255 21.87 -7.66 -17.48
N HIS A 256 22.77 -6.88 -18.06
CA HIS A 256 24.09 -6.56 -17.50
C HIS A 256 24.00 -5.27 -16.71
N ILE A 257 24.32 -5.33 -15.42
CA ILE A 257 24.16 -4.22 -14.48
C ILE A 257 25.55 -3.86 -13.92
N SER A 258 25.90 -2.57 -13.97
CA SER A 258 27.06 -2.03 -13.29
C SER A 258 26.61 -1.13 -12.15
N LEU A 259 27.12 -1.35 -10.95
CA LEU A 259 26.84 -0.52 -9.78
C LEU A 259 27.86 0.61 -9.66
N ALA A 260 27.48 1.68 -8.98
CA ALA A 260 28.34 2.85 -8.76
C ALA A 260 29.63 2.55 -7.97
N ASP A 261 29.68 1.45 -7.22
CA ASP A 261 30.86 0.96 -6.51
C ASP A 261 31.79 0.10 -7.38
N GLY A 262 31.49 -0.10 -8.67
CA GLY A 262 32.22 -0.89 -9.63
C GLY A 262 31.83 -2.37 -9.68
N THR A 263 30.90 -2.83 -8.85
CA THR A 263 30.38 -4.20 -8.89
C THR A 263 29.62 -4.43 -10.20
N ARG A 264 29.80 -5.61 -10.79
CA ARG A 264 29.08 -6.05 -12.00
C ARG A 264 28.20 -7.24 -11.69
N LEU A 265 26.95 -7.17 -12.13
CA LEU A 265 25.92 -8.18 -11.92
C LEU A 265 25.30 -8.57 -13.27
N VAL A 266 24.78 -9.79 -13.33
CA VAL A 266 23.99 -10.29 -14.46
C VAL A 266 22.71 -10.85 -13.91
N ALA A 267 21.58 -10.41 -14.43
CA ALA A 267 20.23 -10.86 -14.08
C ALA A 267 19.42 -11.20 -15.32
N ASP A 268 18.39 -12.00 -15.18
CA ASP A 268 17.45 -12.27 -16.27
C ASP A 268 16.39 -11.17 -16.32
N GLU A 269 16.01 -10.69 -15.13
CA GLU A 269 15.09 -9.57 -15.00
C GLU A 269 15.58 -8.52 -13.99
N LEU A 270 15.21 -7.26 -14.24
CA LEU A 270 15.43 -6.13 -13.33
C LEU A 270 14.09 -5.54 -12.90
N LEU A 271 13.77 -5.64 -11.61
CA LEU A 271 12.59 -5.01 -11.01
C LEU A 271 12.94 -3.61 -10.47
N LEU A 272 12.21 -2.59 -10.93
CA LEU A 272 12.29 -1.23 -10.41
C LEU A 272 11.23 -1.02 -9.33
N ALA A 273 11.67 -0.93 -8.07
CA ALA A 273 10.84 -0.69 -6.90
C ALA A 273 11.24 0.62 -6.17
N THR A 274 11.52 1.67 -6.96
CA THR A 274 12.12 2.94 -6.53
C THR A 274 11.14 3.99 -6.03
N GLY A 275 9.83 3.71 -6.09
CA GLY A 275 8.79 4.60 -5.61
C GLY A 275 7.54 4.60 -6.48
N ARG A 276 6.66 5.58 -6.21
CA ARG A 276 5.39 5.76 -6.92
C ARG A 276 5.28 7.18 -7.47
N ALA A 277 4.66 7.35 -8.64
CA ALA A 277 4.30 8.62 -9.26
C ALA A 277 2.77 8.72 -9.43
N PRO A 278 2.15 9.90 -9.29
CA PRO A 278 0.71 10.04 -9.46
C PRO A 278 0.31 9.85 -10.92
N ARG A 279 -0.84 9.23 -11.16
CA ARG A 279 -1.42 9.14 -12.52
C ARG A 279 -2.23 10.39 -12.83
N THR A 280 -1.52 11.50 -13.03
CA THR A 280 -2.08 12.85 -13.25
C THR A 280 -1.55 13.53 -14.50
N GLU A 281 -0.68 12.89 -15.27
CA GLU A 281 -0.05 13.48 -16.45
C GLU A 281 -1.05 13.83 -17.56
N ASP A 282 -2.04 12.96 -17.79
CA ASP A 282 -2.97 13.06 -18.91
C ASP A 282 -4.44 12.96 -18.49
N ILE A 283 -4.83 13.67 -17.43
CA ILE A 283 -6.22 13.74 -16.96
C ILE A 283 -6.85 15.12 -17.09
N GLY A 284 -6.25 16.04 -17.90
CA GLY A 284 -6.79 17.36 -18.20
C GLY A 284 -6.69 18.37 -17.06
N LEU A 285 -5.71 18.23 -16.15
CA LEU A 285 -5.50 19.14 -15.01
C LEU A 285 -5.28 20.58 -15.42
N GLU A 286 -4.65 20.81 -16.56
CA GLU A 286 -4.40 22.13 -17.15
C GLU A 286 -5.70 22.90 -17.41
N THR A 287 -6.81 22.22 -17.68
CA THR A 287 -8.12 22.84 -17.96
C THR A 287 -8.77 23.50 -16.72
N VAL A 288 -8.24 23.18 -15.54
CA VAL A 288 -8.69 23.70 -14.24
C VAL A 288 -7.58 24.41 -13.47
N GLY A 289 -6.47 24.75 -14.16
CA GLY A 289 -5.37 25.52 -13.60
C GLY A 289 -4.38 24.71 -12.75
N LEU A 290 -4.39 23.40 -12.83
CA LEU A 290 -3.46 22.49 -12.14
C LEU A 290 -2.37 22.00 -13.09
N THR A 291 -1.23 21.60 -12.54
CA THR A 291 -0.09 21.09 -13.30
C THR A 291 -0.20 19.59 -13.54
N PRO A 292 -0.19 19.10 -14.80
CA PRO A 292 -0.10 17.68 -15.10
C PRO A 292 1.15 17.01 -14.50
N GLY A 293 1.03 15.76 -14.06
CA GLY A 293 2.12 14.99 -13.46
C GLY A 293 2.39 15.28 -11.98
N GLU A 294 1.75 16.29 -11.38
CA GLU A 294 1.92 16.64 -9.98
C GLU A 294 0.90 15.93 -9.08
N TRP A 295 1.28 15.74 -7.81
CA TRP A 295 0.40 15.27 -6.77
C TRP A 295 -0.69 16.30 -6.46
N LEU A 296 -1.92 15.86 -6.21
CA LEU A 296 -3.03 16.77 -5.92
C LEU A 296 -3.11 17.06 -4.42
N GLY A 297 -2.74 18.29 -4.04
CA GLY A 297 -2.85 18.77 -2.65
C GLY A 297 -4.31 18.91 -2.21
N VAL A 298 -4.64 18.37 -1.04
CA VAL A 298 -6.00 18.35 -0.49
C VAL A 298 -6.05 18.80 0.96
N ASP A 299 -7.19 19.34 1.37
CA ASP A 299 -7.55 19.56 2.77
C ASP A 299 -7.99 18.26 3.46
N ASP A 300 -8.39 18.34 4.73
CA ASP A 300 -8.82 17.16 5.50
C ASP A 300 -10.17 16.58 5.05
N SER A 301 -10.90 17.28 4.20
CA SER A 301 -12.12 16.80 3.53
C SER A 301 -11.86 16.16 2.17
N TYR A 302 -10.58 16.12 1.75
CA TYR A 302 -10.08 15.68 0.44
C TYR A 302 -10.51 16.55 -0.75
N ALA A 303 -10.99 17.76 -0.51
CA ALA A 303 -11.15 18.76 -1.55
C ALA A 303 -9.78 19.29 -2.01
N VAL A 304 -9.60 19.45 -3.33
CA VAL A 304 -8.35 19.99 -3.90
C VAL A 304 -8.23 21.47 -3.56
N THR A 305 -7.18 21.83 -2.82
CA THR A 305 -7.03 23.18 -2.23
C THR A 305 -6.71 24.27 -3.24
N ALA A 306 -6.14 23.91 -4.38
CA ALA A 306 -5.75 24.85 -5.43
C ALA A 306 -6.88 25.16 -6.45
N VAL A 307 -8.10 24.63 -6.23
CA VAL A 307 -9.26 24.83 -7.10
C VAL A 307 -10.42 25.39 -6.30
N ASP A 308 -10.92 26.55 -6.71
CA ASP A 308 -12.05 27.20 -6.05
C ASP A 308 -13.37 26.42 -6.22
N GLY A 309 -14.25 26.56 -5.22
CA GLY A 309 -15.65 26.07 -5.28
C GLY A 309 -15.87 24.65 -4.83
N GLU A 310 -14.86 24.02 -4.21
CA GLU A 310 -14.98 22.72 -3.47
C GLU A 310 -15.71 21.61 -4.24
N TRP A 311 -15.55 21.56 -5.56
CA TRP A 311 -16.17 20.58 -6.45
C TRP A 311 -15.20 19.50 -6.91
N LEU A 312 -13.88 19.72 -6.83
CA LEU A 312 -12.84 18.77 -7.22
C LEU A 312 -12.25 18.11 -5.98
N TYR A 313 -12.26 16.78 -5.98
CA TYR A 313 -11.70 15.95 -4.91
C TYR A 313 -10.58 15.09 -5.45
N ALA A 314 -9.55 14.82 -4.64
CA ALA A 314 -8.51 13.87 -4.95
C ALA A 314 -8.41 12.85 -3.82
N VAL A 315 -8.70 11.58 -4.12
CA VAL A 315 -8.88 10.54 -3.12
C VAL A 315 -7.99 9.34 -3.42
N GLY A 316 -7.33 8.82 -2.40
CA GLY A 316 -6.36 7.72 -2.50
C GLY A 316 -4.97 8.21 -2.84
N ASP A 317 -4.18 7.33 -3.47
CA ASP A 317 -2.75 7.56 -3.70
C ASP A 317 -2.45 8.89 -4.39
N VAL A 318 -3.30 9.35 -5.28
CA VAL A 318 -3.12 10.56 -6.08
C VAL A 318 -2.88 11.83 -5.25
N ASN A 319 -3.31 11.85 -3.98
CA ASN A 319 -3.08 12.97 -3.05
C ASN A 319 -1.83 12.83 -2.17
N ARG A 320 -1.12 11.71 -2.25
CA ARG A 320 0.13 11.40 -1.51
C ARG A 320 0.02 11.35 0.02
N ARG A 321 -1.17 11.39 0.62
CA ARG A 321 -1.29 11.32 2.10
C ARG A 321 -0.87 9.97 2.63
N ALA A 322 -1.40 8.87 2.04
CA ALA A 322 -1.00 7.51 2.37
C ALA A 322 -1.22 6.59 1.16
N LEU A 323 -0.14 5.98 0.67
CA LEU A 323 -0.15 5.13 -0.54
C LEU A 323 -0.54 3.68 -0.16
N LEU A 324 -1.75 3.52 0.41
CA LEU A 324 -2.26 2.27 0.96
C LEU A 324 -3.76 2.13 0.65
N THR A 325 -4.15 0.97 0.13
CA THR A 325 -5.54 0.72 -0.28
C THR A 325 -6.56 0.96 0.83
N HIS A 326 -6.31 0.46 2.05
CA HIS A 326 -7.23 0.63 3.17
C HIS A 326 -7.34 2.09 3.60
N GLN A 327 -6.26 2.86 3.48
CA GLN A 327 -6.27 4.28 3.77
C GLN A 327 -7.01 5.06 2.69
N GLY A 328 -6.81 4.71 1.41
CA GLY A 328 -7.61 5.27 0.31
C GLY A 328 -9.11 4.97 0.46
N LYS A 329 -9.48 3.77 0.91
CA LYS A 329 -10.88 3.43 1.24
C LYS A 329 -11.42 4.23 2.44
N TYR A 330 -10.58 4.53 3.44
CA TYR A 330 -10.93 5.44 4.53
C TYR A 330 -11.18 6.85 3.99
N GLN A 331 -10.27 7.40 3.18
CA GLN A 331 -10.43 8.68 2.51
C GLN A 331 -11.72 8.73 1.68
N ALA A 332 -12.03 7.68 0.96
CA ALA A 332 -13.24 7.58 0.14
C ALA A 332 -14.55 7.66 0.98
N ARG A 333 -14.55 7.06 2.19
CA ARG A 333 -15.69 7.20 3.12
C ARG A 333 -15.89 8.63 3.58
N ILE A 334 -14.79 9.32 3.91
CA ILE A 334 -14.84 10.74 4.34
C ILE A 334 -15.26 11.62 3.15
N ALA A 335 -14.58 11.51 2.00
CA ALA A 335 -14.89 12.31 0.82
C ALA A 335 -16.35 12.12 0.37
N GLY A 336 -16.84 10.88 0.34
CA GLY A 336 -18.24 10.58 0.00
C GLY A 336 -19.23 11.21 0.97
N ALA A 337 -18.95 11.21 2.28
CA ALA A 337 -19.76 11.87 3.30
C ALA A 337 -19.74 13.39 3.13
N VAL A 338 -18.56 13.99 2.88
CA VAL A 338 -18.39 15.43 2.61
C VAL A 338 -19.18 15.85 1.38
N ILE A 339 -19.02 15.14 0.26
CA ILE A 339 -19.72 15.42 -1.00
C ILE A 339 -21.23 15.36 -0.77
N ALA A 340 -21.72 14.33 -0.08
CA ALA A 340 -23.14 14.18 0.22
C ALA A 340 -23.68 15.28 1.14
N ALA A 341 -22.92 15.71 2.13
CA ALA A 341 -23.29 16.81 3.03
C ALA A 341 -23.34 18.14 2.27
N ARG A 342 -22.32 18.45 1.45
CA ARG A 342 -22.28 19.66 0.62
C ARG A 342 -23.44 19.69 -0.39
N ALA A 343 -23.73 18.58 -1.06
CA ALA A 343 -24.84 18.48 -2.01
C ALA A 343 -26.21 18.80 -1.37
N ARG A 344 -26.34 18.58 -0.05
CA ARG A 344 -27.57 18.87 0.73
C ARG A 344 -27.50 20.19 1.48
N GLY A 345 -26.43 20.97 1.37
CA GLY A 345 -26.24 22.22 2.12
C GLY A 345 -26.07 22.02 3.63
N LEU A 346 -25.57 20.85 4.07
CA LEU A 346 -25.35 20.55 5.48
C LEU A 346 -24.00 21.09 5.95
N THR A 347 -23.91 21.45 7.23
CA THR A 347 -22.65 21.85 7.88
C THR A 347 -21.75 20.64 8.05
N LEU A 348 -20.45 20.80 7.74
CA LEU A 348 -19.46 19.76 7.91
C LEU A 348 -18.94 19.73 9.35
N ASP A 349 -18.72 18.54 9.88
CA ASP A 349 -17.97 18.27 11.09
C ASP A 349 -16.50 17.98 10.71
N THR A 350 -15.68 19.04 10.69
CA THR A 350 -14.27 19.01 10.28
C THR A 350 -13.31 19.05 11.46
N GLY A 351 -13.82 18.92 12.69
CA GLY A 351 -12.98 18.81 13.88
C GLY A 351 -12.11 17.54 13.84
N ARG A 352 -11.03 17.51 14.63
CA ARG A 352 -10.19 16.33 14.78
C ARG A 352 -11.05 15.11 15.19
N TRP A 353 -10.93 14.01 14.47
CA TRP A 353 -11.80 12.82 14.53
C TRP A 353 -13.26 13.08 14.14
N GLY A 354 -13.59 14.23 13.58
CA GLY A 354 -14.93 14.54 13.06
C GLY A 354 -15.28 13.69 11.84
N ALA A 355 -16.59 13.59 11.58
CA ALA A 355 -17.10 12.73 10.50
C ALA A 355 -16.64 13.13 9.08
N HIS A 356 -16.13 14.34 8.92
CA HIS A 356 -15.71 14.92 7.65
C HIS A 356 -14.22 15.31 7.62
N ALA A 357 -13.40 14.72 8.50
CA ALA A 357 -11.97 15.00 8.61
C ALA A 357 -11.12 13.74 8.51
N GLY A 358 -10.11 13.75 7.66
CA GLY A 358 -9.18 12.65 7.42
C GLY A 358 -8.09 12.50 8.47
N THR A 359 -8.43 12.59 9.76
CA THR A 359 -7.47 12.59 10.89
C THR A 359 -6.57 11.35 10.91
N ALA A 360 -7.10 10.16 10.57
CA ALA A 360 -6.31 8.93 10.61
C ALA A 360 -5.17 8.90 9.56
N ASP A 361 -5.24 9.69 8.49
CA ASP A 361 -4.15 9.82 7.51
C ASP A 361 -2.88 10.46 8.10
N LEU A 362 -3.02 11.17 9.21
CA LEU A 362 -1.93 11.89 9.87
C LEU A 362 -1.48 11.19 11.16
N GLU A 363 -2.41 10.54 11.85
CA GLU A 363 -2.19 10.09 13.21
C GLU A 363 -2.22 8.57 13.40
N ALA A 364 -2.90 7.83 12.51
CA ALA A 364 -3.18 6.42 12.74
C ALA A 364 -3.17 5.60 11.43
N VAL A 365 -2.15 5.80 10.59
CA VAL A 365 -1.96 5.02 9.35
C VAL A 365 -1.39 3.66 9.71
N PRO A 366 -2.17 2.56 9.60
CA PRO A 366 -1.65 1.23 9.84
C PRO A 366 -0.92 0.72 8.58
N GLN A 367 0.22 0.10 8.76
CA GLN A 367 1.01 -0.49 7.69
C GLN A 367 1.51 -1.88 8.07
N VAL A 368 1.38 -2.84 7.16
CA VAL A 368 1.97 -4.17 7.28
C VAL A 368 2.94 -4.40 6.13
N VAL A 369 4.11 -4.96 6.43
CA VAL A 369 5.06 -5.50 5.45
C VAL A 369 5.02 -7.01 5.58
N PHE A 370 4.62 -7.70 4.52
CA PHE A 370 4.39 -9.14 4.51
C PHE A 370 5.68 -9.91 4.15
N THR A 371 6.66 -9.80 5.02
CA THR A 371 7.95 -10.52 4.94
C THR A 371 8.01 -11.60 6.04
N ASP A 372 9.13 -12.29 6.16
CA ASP A 372 9.47 -13.16 7.29
C ASP A 372 10.70 -12.55 7.98
N PRO A 373 10.59 -11.95 9.20
CA PRO A 373 9.35 -11.72 9.94
C PRO A 373 8.46 -10.63 9.29
N GLU A 374 7.15 -10.64 9.63
CA GLU A 374 6.25 -9.53 9.32
C GLU A 374 6.62 -8.28 10.11
N ILE A 375 6.31 -7.10 9.54
CA ILE A 375 6.33 -5.84 10.29
C ILE A 375 4.93 -5.26 10.28
N ALA A 376 4.45 -4.85 11.44
CA ALA A 376 3.18 -4.17 11.61
C ALA A 376 3.38 -2.88 12.39
N ALA A 377 3.05 -1.73 11.81
CA ALA A 377 3.29 -0.42 12.41
C ALA A 377 2.08 0.51 12.24
N VAL A 378 1.84 1.37 13.23
CA VAL A 378 0.80 2.42 13.18
C VAL A 378 1.24 3.61 14.01
N GLY A 379 0.93 4.81 13.53
CA GLY A 379 1.31 6.06 14.21
C GLY A 379 2.78 6.43 14.01
N LEU A 380 3.38 7.07 15.00
CA LEU A 380 4.75 7.59 14.94
C LEU A 380 5.80 6.49 15.12
N THR A 381 6.92 6.65 14.42
CA THR A 381 8.19 6.03 14.79
C THR A 381 8.99 6.95 15.73
N THR A 382 10.04 6.42 16.36
CA THR A 382 10.98 7.22 17.16
C THR A 382 11.63 8.33 16.33
N GLU A 383 11.93 8.05 15.07
CA GLU A 383 12.49 9.03 14.15
C GLU A 383 11.49 10.13 13.77
N ASP A 384 10.20 9.77 13.54
CA ASP A 384 9.15 10.76 13.27
C ASP A 384 8.89 11.65 14.49
N ALA A 385 8.86 11.09 15.69
CA ALA A 385 8.73 11.85 16.92
C ALA A 385 9.88 12.85 17.10
N ALA A 386 11.13 12.41 16.89
CA ALA A 386 12.31 13.26 16.97
C ALA A 386 12.28 14.39 15.93
N ARG A 387 11.92 14.06 14.67
CA ARG A 387 11.80 15.05 13.57
C ARG A 387 10.72 16.10 13.85
N ALA A 388 9.62 15.69 14.48
CA ALA A 388 8.53 16.57 14.87
C ALA A 388 8.77 17.32 16.20
N GLY A 389 9.91 17.10 16.87
CA GLY A 389 10.21 17.67 18.19
C GLY A 389 9.27 17.20 19.31
N ARG A 390 8.63 16.03 19.14
CA ARG A 390 7.70 15.47 20.12
C ARG A 390 8.44 14.64 21.16
N VAL A 391 8.17 14.92 22.44
CA VAL A 391 8.65 14.09 23.55
C VAL A 391 7.73 12.86 23.66
N VAL A 392 8.34 11.67 23.68
CA VAL A 392 7.63 10.39 23.84
C VAL A 392 8.40 9.49 24.81
N ASP A 393 7.68 8.73 25.62
CA ASP A 393 8.24 7.60 26.34
C ASP A 393 8.31 6.40 25.38
N VAL A 394 9.48 5.75 25.30
CA VAL A 394 9.71 4.59 24.43
C VAL A 394 9.70 3.33 25.30
N VAL A 395 8.88 2.35 24.90
CA VAL A 395 8.76 1.09 25.63
C VAL A 395 8.99 -0.07 24.65
N ASP A 396 9.95 -0.90 24.96
CA ASP A 396 10.39 -2.04 24.16
C ASP A 396 10.12 -3.37 24.87
N TYR A 397 9.79 -4.40 24.12
CA TYR A 397 9.70 -5.77 24.63
C TYR A 397 10.01 -6.82 23.54
N GLU A 398 10.76 -7.87 23.92
CA GLU A 398 11.04 -9.02 23.06
C GLU A 398 9.83 -9.95 22.99
N ILE A 399 9.17 -10.03 21.84
CA ILE A 399 7.94 -10.83 21.66
C ILE A 399 8.21 -12.32 21.91
N GLY A 400 9.40 -12.82 21.54
CA GLY A 400 9.79 -14.22 21.79
C GLY A 400 9.80 -14.67 23.24
N ARG A 401 9.59 -13.74 24.21
CA ARG A 401 9.51 -14.07 25.65
C ARG A 401 8.10 -14.36 26.13
N VAL A 402 7.05 -14.11 25.32
CA VAL A 402 5.68 -14.44 25.71
C VAL A 402 5.34 -15.88 25.31
N ALA A 403 4.54 -16.54 26.12
CA ALA A 403 4.21 -17.96 25.95
C ALA A 403 3.56 -18.25 24.57
N GLY A 404 2.69 -17.35 24.11
CA GLY A 404 2.03 -17.50 22.80
C GLY A 404 3.01 -17.44 21.63
N ALA A 405 4.06 -16.64 21.71
CA ALA A 405 5.10 -16.59 20.67
C ALA A 405 5.92 -17.89 20.62
N ILE A 406 6.29 -18.44 21.79
CA ILE A 406 7.01 -19.72 21.89
C ILE A 406 6.17 -20.89 21.34
N GLN A 407 4.85 -20.85 21.56
CA GLN A 407 3.92 -21.85 21.00
C GLN A 407 3.76 -21.71 19.49
N HIS A 408 3.83 -20.47 18.98
CA HIS A 408 3.73 -20.18 17.55
C HIS A 408 5.01 -20.65 16.80
N ASP A 409 6.19 -20.36 17.33
CA ASP A 409 7.49 -20.82 16.81
C ASP A 409 8.48 -20.92 17.99
N PRO A 410 9.02 -22.12 18.31
CA PRO A 410 10.02 -22.28 19.37
C PRO A 410 11.27 -21.43 19.19
N GLY A 411 11.57 -21.02 17.97
CA GLY A 411 12.66 -20.12 17.62
C GLY A 411 12.22 -18.66 17.38
N TYR A 412 11.08 -18.25 17.91
CA TYR A 412 10.47 -16.94 17.63
C TYR A 412 11.41 -15.77 17.86
N ARG A 413 11.71 -15.04 16.81
CA ARG A 413 12.45 -13.77 16.84
C ARG A 413 11.48 -12.65 16.55
N GLY A 414 11.29 -11.76 17.49
CA GLY A 414 10.41 -10.62 17.27
C GLY A 414 10.52 -9.61 18.40
N HIS A 415 10.21 -8.37 18.07
CA HIS A 415 10.34 -7.23 18.95
C HIS A 415 9.12 -6.31 18.80
N ALA A 416 8.68 -5.72 19.91
CA ALA A 416 7.61 -4.75 19.98
C ALA A 416 8.11 -3.46 20.58
N ARG A 417 7.68 -2.33 19.99
CA ARG A 417 7.89 -0.98 20.52
C ARG A 417 6.58 -0.22 20.54
N VAL A 418 6.29 0.47 21.63
CA VAL A 418 5.22 1.47 21.69
C VAL A 418 5.79 2.81 22.11
N LEU A 419 5.24 3.87 21.53
CA LEU A 419 5.54 5.26 21.87
C LEU A 419 4.34 5.84 22.61
N ILE A 420 4.59 6.42 23.77
CA ILE A 420 3.56 6.96 24.66
C ILE A 420 3.79 8.46 24.81
N ASP A 421 2.74 9.25 24.61
CA ASP A 421 2.71 10.66 24.96
C ASP A 421 2.70 10.79 26.48
N PRO A 422 3.75 11.37 27.11
CA PRO A 422 3.90 11.38 28.58
C PRO A 422 2.88 12.27 29.29
N GLU A 423 2.35 13.31 28.61
CA GLU A 423 1.37 14.24 29.16
C GLU A 423 -0.04 13.66 29.08
N ARG A 424 -0.43 13.19 27.90
CA ARG A 424 -1.77 12.63 27.64
C ARG A 424 -1.90 11.20 28.13
N ARG A 425 -0.78 10.50 28.32
CA ARG A 425 -0.71 9.09 28.72
C ARG A 425 -1.51 8.18 27.75
N VAL A 426 -1.30 8.39 26.47
CA VAL A 426 -1.90 7.61 25.37
C VAL A 426 -0.81 7.12 24.42
N ILE A 427 -1.06 5.99 23.75
CA ILE A 427 -0.17 5.49 22.69
C ILE A 427 -0.28 6.41 21.49
N VAL A 428 0.86 6.78 20.90
CA VAL A 428 0.96 7.61 19.68
C VAL A 428 1.72 6.91 18.57
N GLY A 429 2.30 5.75 18.84
CA GLY A 429 2.97 4.90 17.85
C GLY A 429 3.13 3.49 18.37
N ALA A 430 3.07 2.52 17.49
CA ALA A 430 3.35 1.12 17.80
C ALA A 430 3.99 0.43 16.59
N THR A 431 5.03 -0.35 16.84
CA THR A 431 5.70 -1.18 15.83
C THR A 431 5.95 -2.56 16.40
N PHE A 432 5.51 -3.57 15.66
CA PHE A 432 5.74 -4.98 15.96
C PHE A 432 6.49 -5.61 14.79
N ALA A 433 7.51 -6.40 15.07
CA ALA A 433 8.18 -7.25 14.10
C ALA A 433 8.20 -8.68 14.62
N GLY A 434 7.77 -9.65 13.81
CA GLY A 434 7.67 -11.06 14.22
C GLY A 434 6.66 -11.82 13.36
N ALA A 435 6.56 -13.13 13.56
CA ALA A 435 5.54 -13.94 12.89
C ALA A 435 4.15 -13.67 13.47
N GLY A 436 3.13 -13.48 12.62
CA GLY A 436 1.75 -13.27 13.03
C GLY A 436 1.44 -11.91 13.66
N VAL A 437 2.34 -10.92 13.58
CA VAL A 437 2.16 -9.61 14.20
C VAL A 437 1.19 -8.70 13.43
N ALA A 438 0.88 -9.02 12.17
CA ALA A 438 -0.10 -8.28 11.40
C ALA A 438 -1.45 -8.15 12.13
N GLU A 439 -1.88 -9.21 12.81
CA GLU A 439 -3.14 -9.24 13.57
C GLU A 439 -3.10 -8.46 14.90
N LEU A 440 -1.91 -8.14 15.42
CA LEU A 440 -1.76 -7.26 16.59
C LEU A 440 -2.03 -5.80 16.27
N LEU A 441 -1.86 -5.41 15.01
CA LEU A 441 -1.85 -4.00 14.61
C LEU A 441 -3.18 -3.30 14.87
N HIS A 442 -4.31 -4.00 14.65
CA HIS A 442 -5.61 -3.36 14.77
C HIS A 442 -5.92 -2.91 16.21
N SER A 443 -5.46 -3.64 17.23
CA SER A 443 -5.60 -3.20 18.62
C SER A 443 -4.80 -1.92 18.91
N ALA A 444 -3.62 -1.75 18.30
CA ALA A 444 -2.86 -0.50 18.38
C ALA A 444 -3.59 0.66 17.67
N ALA A 445 -4.12 0.42 16.48
CA ALA A 445 -4.90 1.41 15.74
C ALA A 445 -6.13 1.88 16.52
N ILE A 446 -6.85 0.96 17.19
CA ILE A 446 -7.99 1.29 18.08
C ILE A 446 -7.52 2.12 19.27
N ALA A 447 -6.40 1.75 19.91
CA ALA A 447 -5.87 2.48 21.06
C ALA A 447 -5.48 3.91 20.69
N ILE A 448 -4.87 4.12 19.52
CA ILE A 448 -4.48 5.45 19.02
C ILE A 448 -5.71 6.27 18.64
N ALA A 449 -6.58 5.73 17.77
CA ALA A 449 -7.78 6.44 17.30
C ALA A 449 -8.78 6.74 18.40
N GLY A 450 -8.90 5.83 19.39
CA GLY A 450 -9.73 6.01 20.57
C GLY A 450 -9.07 6.84 21.67
N GLU A 451 -7.81 7.26 21.49
CA GLU A 451 -7.02 7.97 22.51
C GLU A 451 -7.12 7.29 23.88
N VAL A 452 -7.00 5.95 23.88
CA VAL A 452 -7.25 5.13 25.07
C VAL A 452 -6.15 5.38 26.09
N PRO A 453 -6.49 5.89 27.30
CA PRO A 453 -5.49 6.12 28.33
C PRO A 453 -4.81 4.82 28.77
N ILE A 454 -3.51 4.88 29.08
CA ILE A 454 -2.72 3.72 29.52
C ILE A 454 -3.39 3.00 30.72
N ASP A 455 -3.97 3.75 31.65
CA ASP A 455 -4.67 3.19 32.82
C ASP A 455 -5.92 2.37 32.39
N ARG A 456 -6.55 2.73 31.27
CA ARG A 456 -7.66 1.96 30.72
C ARG A 456 -7.17 0.73 29.96
N LEU A 457 -6.05 0.86 29.19
CA LEU A 457 -5.44 -0.27 28.48
C LEU A 457 -4.98 -1.37 29.44
N TRP A 458 -4.62 -1.03 30.67
CA TRP A 458 -4.29 -1.99 31.72
C TRP A 458 -5.40 -3.00 32.00
N HIS A 459 -6.65 -2.65 31.72
CA HIS A 459 -7.82 -3.51 31.89
C HIS A 459 -8.19 -4.28 30.60
N ALA A 460 -7.48 -4.06 29.50
CA ALA A 460 -7.62 -4.83 28.26
C ALA A 460 -6.78 -6.12 28.38
N VAL A 461 -7.35 -7.15 28.99
CA VAL A 461 -6.62 -8.38 29.33
C VAL A 461 -6.39 -9.22 28.09
N PRO A 462 -5.14 -9.49 27.66
CA PRO A 462 -4.85 -10.38 26.56
C PRO A 462 -5.12 -11.84 26.97
N SER A 463 -5.63 -12.64 26.01
CA SER A 463 -5.84 -14.07 26.24
C SER A 463 -4.50 -14.81 26.36
N PHE A 464 -4.47 -15.85 27.21
CA PHE A 464 -3.29 -16.68 27.42
C PHE A 464 -3.54 -18.14 26.93
N PRO A 465 -2.57 -18.76 26.22
CA PRO A 465 -1.33 -18.18 25.68
C PRO A 465 -1.56 -17.64 24.25
N THR A 466 -1.32 -16.36 24.04
CA THR A 466 -1.34 -15.72 22.71
C THR A 466 -0.17 -14.75 22.55
N ILE A 467 0.17 -14.37 21.29
CA ILE A 467 1.16 -13.34 21.03
C ILE A 467 0.69 -11.97 21.61
N SER A 468 -0.62 -11.76 21.71
CA SER A 468 -1.21 -10.54 22.30
C SER A 468 -0.79 -10.29 23.76
N GLU A 469 -0.25 -11.30 24.47
CA GLU A 469 0.33 -11.11 25.82
C GLU A 469 1.41 -10.01 25.83
N VAL A 470 2.05 -9.73 24.69
CA VAL A 470 3.04 -8.66 24.55
C VAL A 470 2.47 -7.30 25.01
N TRP A 471 1.17 -7.04 24.84
CA TRP A 471 0.54 -5.81 25.32
C TRP A 471 0.64 -5.65 26.84
N LEU A 472 0.38 -6.73 27.60
CA LEU A 472 0.54 -6.71 29.04
C LEU A 472 2.01 -6.44 29.40
N ARG A 473 2.94 -7.10 28.72
CA ARG A 473 4.39 -6.92 29.00
C ARG A 473 4.88 -5.51 28.70
N LEU A 474 4.41 -4.89 27.64
CA LEU A 474 4.71 -3.48 27.34
C LEU A 474 4.17 -2.54 28.44
N LEU A 475 2.94 -2.78 28.91
CA LEU A 475 2.35 -1.96 29.99
C LEU A 475 3.05 -2.17 31.35
N GLU A 476 3.47 -3.38 31.68
CA GLU A 476 4.29 -3.69 32.84
C GLU A 476 5.62 -2.96 32.76
N THR A 477 6.34 -3.09 31.64
CA THR A 477 7.62 -2.40 31.40
C THR A 477 7.48 -0.88 31.54
N TYR A 478 6.42 -0.29 30.99
CA TYR A 478 6.15 1.14 31.12
C TYR A 478 5.96 1.57 32.59
N ARG A 479 5.26 0.78 33.38
CA ARG A 479 5.06 1.07 34.80
C ARG A 479 6.37 1.00 35.59
N ASP A 480 7.20 -0.02 35.28
CA ASP A 480 8.49 -0.21 36.00
C ASP A 480 9.49 0.90 35.63
N GLN A 481 9.44 1.49 34.45
CA GLN A 481 10.27 2.64 34.07
C GLN A 481 9.90 3.94 34.81
N ARG A 482 8.74 4.01 35.47
CA ARG A 482 8.24 5.20 36.13
C ARG A 482 8.28 5.12 37.70
N VAL A 483 8.68 4.00 38.23
CA VAL A 483 8.95 3.79 39.64
C VAL A 483 10.41 4.12 39.95
#